data_0f06e02c31916ffcd051c0dd4c74f006
#
_entry.id   0f06e02c31916ffcd051c0dd4c74f006
#
_cell.length_a   1.000
_cell.length_b   1.000
_cell.length_c   1.000
_cell.angle_alpha   90.00
_cell.angle_beta   90.00
_cell.angle_gamma   90.00
#
_symmetry.space_group_name_H-M   'P 1'
#
loop_
_entity.id
_entity.type
_entity.pdbx_description
1 polymer ?
#
loop_
_entity_poly.entity_id
_entity_poly.type
_entity_poly.pdbx_seq_one_letter_code
_entity_poly.pdbx_strand_id
1 'polypeptide(L)'
;MPIANGFVINSAVTLSQTLQPQTESDTEGHLQLDRSVILVGLMGAGKTRVGRRLAERLEIPFLDTDVEIERETGKTIAELFTQIGEPAFRDGERLMIARLVQGPVQIIATGGGAFMDARTRATIRAHGLAVWLRADLDTLIARTAKSHKRPLLEGVDRAAKLAELMALRYPVYAEAELAVDSIHGPVEYTVDAVLSALKDHYGKDR
;
A
#
# COMPACT_ATOMS: atom_id res chain seq x y z
N MET A 1 -6.65 -4.68 42.34
CA MET A 1 -5.39 -5.26 41.88
C MET A 1 -5.54 -5.68 40.43
N PRO A 2 -5.00 -4.95 39.42
CA PRO A 2 -5.03 -5.38 38.04
C PRO A 2 -3.75 -6.17 37.73
N ILE A 3 -3.94 -7.30 37.06
CA ILE A 3 -2.85 -8.17 36.61
C ILE A 3 -2.43 -7.67 35.21
N ALA A 4 -1.23 -7.12 35.12
CA ALA A 4 -0.59 -6.79 33.87
C ALA A 4 0.03 -8.05 33.26
N ASN A 5 -0.48 -8.53 32.13
CA ASN A 5 0.20 -9.53 31.32
C ASN A 5 1.07 -8.82 30.29
N GLY A 6 2.35 -8.68 30.63
CA GLY A 6 3.39 -8.24 29.70
C GLY A 6 3.74 -9.34 28.70
N PHE A 7 3.65 -9.02 27.44
CA PHE A 7 4.13 -9.86 26.36
C PHE A 7 5.63 -9.61 26.18
N VAL A 8 6.46 -10.59 26.53
CA VAL A 8 7.92 -10.52 26.39
C VAL A 8 8.30 -10.98 24.98
N ILE A 9 8.91 -10.09 24.22
CA ILE A 9 9.50 -10.42 22.92
C ILE A 9 10.95 -10.88 23.17
N ASN A 10 11.24 -12.14 22.86
CA ASN A 10 12.55 -12.73 23.00
C ASN A 10 13.44 -12.38 21.79
N SER A 11 14.49 -11.62 22.03
CA SER A 11 15.49 -11.24 21.02
C SER A 11 16.70 -12.15 21.20
N ALA A 12 16.99 -13.02 20.23
CA ALA A 12 18.35 -13.47 19.92
C ALA A 12 18.37 -14.29 18.62
N VAL A 13 18.79 -13.70 17.53
CA VAL A 13 19.31 -14.44 16.37
C VAL A 13 20.73 -14.00 16.14
N THR A 14 21.66 -14.94 16.39
CA THR A 14 23.11 -14.78 16.16
C THR A 14 23.39 -14.85 14.66
N LEU A 15 23.99 -13.79 14.12
CA LEU A 15 24.48 -13.73 12.74
C LEU A 15 25.88 -14.34 12.68
N SER A 16 26.01 -15.48 12.01
CA SER A 16 27.30 -15.99 11.54
C SER A 16 27.57 -15.44 10.14
N GLN A 17 28.56 -14.59 10.01
CA GLN A 17 29.08 -14.08 8.74
C GLN A 17 29.87 -15.16 8.01
N THR A 18 29.51 -15.41 6.74
CA THR A 18 30.41 -16.04 5.78
C THR A 18 30.52 -15.13 4.56
N LEU A 19 31.68 -14.47 4.45
CA LEU A 19 32.09 -13.70 3.28
C LEU A 19 32.43 -14.64 2.14
N GLN A 20 31.84 -14.44 0.96
CA GLN A 20 32.37 -14.94 -0.32
C GLN A 20 32.20 -13.89 -1.43
N PRO A 21 32.99 -13.96 -2.53
CA PRO A 21 33.50 -12.81 -3.21
C PRO A 21 32.57 -12.21 -4.25
N GLN A 22 32.74 -10.90 -4.45
CA GLN A 22 32.08 -10.07 -5.44
C GLN A 22 32.35 -10.57 -6.86
N THR A 23 31.32 -10.95 -7.59
CA THR A 23 31.35 -10.94 -9.04
C THR A 23 30.78 -9.60 -9.50
N GLU A 24 31.64 -8.77 -10.06
CA GLU A 24 31.24 -7.60 -10.84
C GLU A 24 30.36 -8.06 -12.00
N SER A 25 29.08 -7.77 -11.96
CA SER A 25 28.17 -7.86 -13.10
C SER A 25 27.31 -6.60 -13.15
N ASP A 26 27.51 -5.86 -14.22
CA ASP A 26 26.67 -4.84 -14.84
C ASP A 26 25.81 -3.96 -13.92
N THR A 27 26.35 -2.77 -13.66
CA THR A 27 25.71 -1.67 -12.95
C THR A 27 24.65 -0.99 -13.85
N GLU A 28 23.55 -1.65 -14.14
CA GLU A 28 22.30 -0.93 -14.33
C GLU A 28 21.89 -0.45 -12.95
N GLY A 29 21.96 0.88 -12.71
CA GLY A 29 21.82 1.49 -11.41
C GLY A 29 20.61 0.98 -10.65
N HIS A 30 20.80 0.11 -9.66
CA HIS A 30 19.77 -0.36 -8.75
C HIS A 30 19.14 0.86 -8.09
N LEU A 31 17.84 1.04 -8.30
CA LEU A 31 17.08 2.10 -7.66
C LEU A 31 17.10 1.85 -6.13
N GLN A 32 17.86 2.66 -5.43
CA GLN A 32 17.97 2.60 -3.97
C GLN A 32 16.91 3.50 -3.35
N LEU A 33 15.92 2.90 -2.68
CA LEU A 33 14.88 3.63 -1.96
C LEU A 33 15.38 3.96 -0.55
N ASP A 34 15.21 5.19 -0.11
CA ASP A 34 15.53 5.66 1.25
C ASP A 34 14.37 5.47 2.24
N ARG A 35 13.16 5.26 1.73
CA ARG A 35 11.92 5.09 2.50
C ARG A 35 10.95 4.14 1.80
N SER A 36 9.97 3.64 2.54
CA SER A 36 8.91 2.78 2.01
C SER A 36 8.06 3.50 0.96
N VAL A 37 7.65 2.78 -0.09
CA VAL A 37 6.70 3.26 -1.10
C VAL A 37 5.29 2.81 -0.73
N ILE A 38 4.39 3.78 -0.57
CA ILE A 38 3.02 3.55 -0.15
C ILE A 38 2.08 3.72 -1.35
N LEU A 39 1.50 2.62 -1.81
CA LEU A 39 0.54 2.62 -2.91
C LEU A 39 -0.85 3.00 -2.41
N VAL A 40 -1.37 4.11 -2.90
CA VAL A 40 -2.71 4.63 -2.59
C VAL A 40 -3.59 4.63 -3.84
N GLY A 41 -4.91 4.74 -3.66
CA GLY A 41 -5.87 4.76 -4.76
C GLY A 41 -7.10 3.92 -4.49
N LEU A 42 -8.09 4.01 -5.36
CA LEU A 42 -9.36 3.31 -5.22
C LEU A 42 -9.22 1.79 -5.28
N MET A 43 -10.25 1.09 -4.79
CA MET A 43 -10.43 -0.34 -5.05
C MET A 43 -10.45 -0.59 -6.57
N GLY A 44 -9.76 -1.63 -7.03
CA GLY A 44 -9.62 -1.89 -8.48
C GLY A 44 -8.45 -1.15 -9.14
N ALA A 45 -7.80 -0.18 -8.50
CA ALA A 45 -6.61 0.49 -9.03
C ALA A 45 -5.38 -0.42 -9.17
N GLY A 46 -5.39 -1.61 -8.56
CA GLY A 46 -4.33 -2.61 -8.74
C GLY A 46 -3.21 -2.59 -7.69
N LYS A 47 -3.37 -1.85 -6.59
CA LYS A 47 -2.35 -1.66 -5.55
C LYS A 47 -1.65 -2.94 -5.12
N THR A 48 -2.39 -3.96 -4.70
CA THR A 48 -1.83 -5.24 -4.25
C THR A 48 -1.06 -5.97 -5.36
N ARG A 49 -1.60 -5.96 -6.60
CA ARG A 49 -0.97 -6.66 -7.72
C ARG A 49 0.28 -5.94 -8.20
N VAL A 50 0.19 -4.63 -8.38
CA VAL A 50 1.33 -3.77 -8.75
C VAL A 50 2.38 -3.81 -7.65
N GLY A 51 1.96 -3.69 -6.38
CA GLY A 51 2.87 -3.68 -5.24
C GLY A 51 3.71 -4.95 -5.11
N ARG A 52 3.10 -6.13 -5.30
CA ARG A 52 3.84 -7.40 -5.28
C ARG A 52 4.89 -7.46 -6.39
N ARG A 53 4.49 -7.12 -7.63
CA ARG A 53 5.42 -7.14 -8.77
C ARG A 53 6.53 -6.09 -8.64
N LEU A 54 6.20 -4.91 -8.13
CA LEU A 54 7.18 -3.86 -7.85
C LEU A 54 8.20 -4.32 -6.79
N ALA A 55 7.71 -4.91 -5.70
CA ALA A 55 8.56 -5.44 -4.63
C ALA A 55 9.49 -6.57 -5.11
N GLU A 56 8.97 -7.50 -5.95
CA GLU A 56 9.77 -8.53 -6.61
C GLU A 56 10.89 -7.92 -7.48
N ARG A 57 10.57 -6.86 -8.25
CA ARG A 57 11.54 -6.19 -9.14
C ARG A 57 12.60 -5.38 -8.39
N LEU A 58 12.28 -4.90 -7.20
CA LEU A 58 13.16 -4.12 -6.34
C LEU A 58 13.86 -4.99 -5.26
N GLU A 59 13.53 -6.27 -5.19
CA GLU A 59 14.04 -7.23 -4.20
C GLU A 59 13.83 -6.77 -2.74
N ILE A 60 12.69 -6.11 -2.48
CA ILE A 60 12.28 -5.63 -1.14
C ILE A 60 10.94 -6.23 -0.72
N PRO A 61 10.61 -6.23 0.60
CA PRO A 61 9.36 -6.78 1.09
C PRO A 61 8.12 -6.07 0.53
N PHE A 62 7.00 -6.82 0.44
CA PHE A 62 5.67 -6.30 0.14
C PHE A 62 4.72 -6.58 1.30
N LEU A 63 3.96 -5.58 1.74
CA LEU A 63 2.86 -5.71 2.69
C LEU A 63 1.57 -5.08 2.14
N ASP A 64 0.43 -5.67 2.53
CA ASP A 64 -0.90 -5.13 2.27
C ASP A 64 -1.55 -4.86 3.64
N THR A 65 -1.93 -3.60 3.90
CA THR A 65 -2.44 -3.21 5.24
C THR A 65 -3.71 -3.96 5.62
N ASP A 66 -4.58 -4.27 4.66
CA ASP A 66 -5.80 -5.03 4.94
C ASP A 66 -5.45 -6.46 5.39
N VAL A 67 -4.48 -7.11 4.72
CA VAL A 67 -3.99 -8.45 5.10
C VAL A 67 -3.31 -8.43 6.46
N GLU A 68 -2.50 -7.42 6.75
CA GLU A 68 -1.82 -7.32 8.06
C GLU A 68 -2.82 -7.10 9.20
N ILE A 69 -3.86 -6.29 9.00
CA ILE A 69 -4.93 -6.09 9.98
C ILE A 69 -5.68 -7.40 10.21
N GLU A 70 -6.07 -8.12 9.14
CA GLU A 70 -6.75 -9.41 9.26
C GLU A 70 -5.88 -10.46 9.98
N ARG A 71 -4.58 -10.49 9.68
CA ARG A 71 -3.62 -11.39 10.33
C ARG A 71 -3.50 -11.12 11.84
N GLU A 72 -3.41 -9.85 12.24
CA GLU A 72 -3.25 -9.49 13.66
C GLU A 72 -4.51 -9.64 14.48
N THR A 73 -5.67 -9.37 13.87
CA THR A 73 -6.95 -9.42 14.58
C THR A 73 -7.60 -10.80 14.53
N GLY A 74 -7.18 -11.66 13.60
CA GLY A 74 -7.84 -12.95 13.32
C GLY A 74 -9.24 -12.79 12.72
N LYS A 75 -9.61 -11.61 12.22
CA LYS A 75 -10.92 -11.25 11.70
C LYS A 75 -10.80 -10.62 10.34
N THR A 76 -11.79 -10.82 9.49
CA THR A 76 -11.89 -10.13 8.21
C THR A 76 -12.21 -8.65 8.38
N ILE A 77 -11.82 -7.83 7.41
CA ILE A 77 -12.15 -6.39 7.41
C ILE A 77 -13.68 -6.18 7.56
N ALA A 78 -14.50 -6.99 6.91
CA ALA A 78 -15.96 -6.90 7.01
C ALA A 78 -16.47 -7.17 8.43
N GLU A 79 -15.93 -8.18 9.12
CA GLU A 79 -16.26 -8.46 10.51
C GLU A 79 -15.84 -7.34 11.46
N LEU A 80 -14.67 -6.75 11.23
CA LEU A 80 -14.19 -5.59 12.00
C LEU A 80 -15.14 -4.39 11.83
N PHE A 81 -15.52 -4.06 10.60
CA PHE A 81 -16.50 -2.98 10.36
C PHE A 81 -17.82 -3.22 11.10
N THR A 82 -18.31 -4.45 11.12
CA THR A 82 -19.55 -4.82 11.81
C THR A 82 -19.42 -4.76 13.33
N GLN A 83 -18.28 -5.19 13.88
CA GLN A 83 -18.10 -5.33 15.33
C GLN A 83 -17.71 -4.04 16.04
N ILE A 84 -16.83 -3.24 15.42
CA ILE A 84 -16.26 -2.04 16.06
C ILE A 84 -16.62 -0.74 15.32
N GLY A 85 -17.24 -0.84 14.15
CA GLY A 85 -17.62 0.30 13.32
C GLY A 85 -16.45 0.93 12.54
N GLU A 86 -16.79 1.76 11.56
CA GLU A 86 -15.79 2.39 10.68
C GLU A 86 -14.81 3.30 11.45
N PRO A 87 -15.22 4.17 12.40
CA PRO A 87 -14.28 5.06 13.09
C PRO A 87 -13.17 4.30 13.83
N ALA A 88 -13.52 3.29 14.62
CA ALA A 88 -12.53 2.48 15.35
C ALA A 88 -11.63 1.67 14.41
N PHE A 89 -12.18 1.14 13.31
CA PHE A 89 -11.39 0.49 12.26
C PHE A 89 -10.36 1.46 11.67
N ARG A 90 -10.76 2.70 11.33
CA ARG A 90 -9.85 3.72 10.77
C ARG A 90 -8.75 4.11 11.74
N ASP A 91 -9.02 4.16 13.04
CA ASP A 91 -7.97 4.38 14.04
C ASP A 91 -6.96 3.21 14.07
N GLY A 92 -7.41 1.97 13.99
CA GLY A 92 -6.55 0.79 13.87
C GLY A 92 -5.73 0.78 12.57
N GLU A 93 -6.37 1.05 11.43
CA GLU A 93 -5.70 1.17 10.12
C GLU A 93 -4.59 2.24 10.15
N ARG A 94 -4.86 3.40 10.74
CA ARG A 94 -3.87 4.47 10.92
C ARG A 94 -2.67 4.04 11.75
N LEU A 95 -2.91 3.35 12.88
CA LEU A 95 -1.84 2.83 13.74
C LEU A 95 -1.00 1.77 13.02
N MET A 96 -1.63 0.89 12.25
CA MET A 96 -0.95 -0.10 11.42
C MET A 96 -0.03 0.57 10.41
N ILE A 97 -0.53 1.54 9.65
CA ILE A 97 0.27 2.28 8.66
C ILE A 97 1.44 2.98 9.35
N ALA A 98 1.20 3.69 10.47
CA ALA A 98 2.25 4.39 11.20
C ALA A 98 3.37 3.46 11.66
N ARG A 99 3.06 2.24 12.06
CA ARG A 99 4.05 1.22 12.41
C ARG A 99 4.82 0.72 11.18
N LEU A 100 4.11 0.42 10.10
CA LEU A 100 4.72 -0.16 8.89
C LEU A 100 5.67 0.82 8.19
N VAL A 101 5.34 2.11 8.12
CA VAL A 101 6.19 3.12 7.45
C VAL A 101 7.46 3.45 8.25
N GLN A 102 7.49 3.14 9.54
CA GLN A 102 8.68 3.30 10.39
C GLN A 102 9.57 2.03 10.42
N GLY A 103 9.12 0.97 9.77
CA GLY A 103 9.86 -0.28 9.65
C GLY A 103 10.93 -0.25 8.53
N PRO A 104 11.41 -1.42 8.11
CA PRO A 104 12.32 -1.53 6.97
C PRO A 104 11.69 -0.97 5.69
N VAL A 105 12.54 -0.54 4.75
CA VAL A 105 12.08 -0.09 3.42
C VAL A 105 11.34 -1.23 2.70
N GLN A 106 10.13 -0.94 2.25
CA GLN A 106 9.23 -1.93 1.66
C GLN A 106 8.17 -1.28 0.77
N ILE A 107 7.44 -2.08 0.00
CA ILE A 107 6.25 -1.63 -0.72
C ILE A 107 5.02 -1.94 0.13
N ILE A 108 4.20 -0.92 0.40
CA ILE A 108 2.99 -1.05 1.21
C ILE A 108 1.77 -0.71 0.35
N ALA A 109 0.85 -1.65 0.18
CA ALA A 109 -0.47 -1.37 -0.39
C ALA A 109 -1.44 -1.02 0.74
N THR A 110 -2.18 0.09 0.61
CA THR A 110 -3.14 0.53 1.62
C THR A 110 -4.58 0.21 1.25
N GLY A 111 -5.46 0.12 2.25
CA GLY A 111 -6.90 0.17 2.04
C GLY A 111 -7.32 1.45 1.30
N GLY A 112 -8.36 1.37 0.44
CA GLY A 112 -8.78 2.51 -0.40
C GLY A 112 -9.29 3.73 0.39
N GLY A 113 -9.56 3.60 1.69
CA GLY A 113 -9.98 4.71 2.56
C GLY A 113 -8.85 5.32 3.38
N ALA A 114 -7.73 4.64 3.51
CA ALA A 114 -6.64 5.02 4.42
C ALA A 114 -6.08 6.42 4.18
N PHE A 115 -5.88 6.79 2.92
CA PHE A 115 -5.33 8.09 2.54
C PHE A 115 -6.30 9.26 2.73
N MET A 116 -7.60 8.98 3.03
CA MET A 116 -8.60 10.01 3.33
C MET A 116 -8.39 10.67 4.70
N ASP A 117 -7.76 9.98 5.64
CA ASP A 117 -7.41 10.55 6.96
C ASP A 117 -6.17 11.46 6.85
N ALA A 118 -6.29 12.72 7.28
CA ALA A 118 -5.22 13.70 7.19
C ALA A 118 -3.99 13.32 8.05
N ARG A 119 -4.19 12.62 9.17
CA ARG A 119 -3.10 12.16 10.05
C ARG A 119 -2.33 11.04 9.38
N THR A 120 -3.03 10.14 8.68
CA THR A 120 -2.39 9.10 7.86
C THR A 120 -1.54 9.72 6.76
N ARG A 121 -2.06 10.72 6.02
CA ARG A 121 -1.28 11.43 5.00
C ARG A 121 -0.04 12.11 5.59
N ALA A 122 -0.18 12.78 6.73
CA ALA A 122 0.95 13.42 7.41
C ALA A 122 2.03 12.40 7.81
N THR A 123 1.63 11.24 8.34
CA THR A 123 2.56 10.16 8.70
C THR A 123 3.27 9.58 7.48
N ILE A 124 2.53 9.33 6.40
CA ILE A 124 3.12 8.82 5.14
C ILE A 124 4.11 9.84 4.58
N ARG A 125 3.76 11.12 4.50
CA ARG A 125 4.65 12.19 4.01
C ARG A 125 5.93 12.32 4.83
N ALA A 126 5.86 12.10 6.15
CA ALA A 126 7.02 12.20 7.03
C ALA A 126 7.99 11.00 6.91
N HIS A 127 7.48 9.80 6.61
CA HIS A 127 8.26 8.55 6.74
C HIS A 127 8.24 7.66 5.49
N GLY A 128 7.52 8.03 4.45
CA GLY A 128 7.37 7.23 3.23
C GLY A 128 7.19 8.09 1.99
N LEU A 129 6.93 7.46 0.87
CA LEU A 129 6.64 8.08 -0.42
C LEU A 129 5.30 7.57 -0.93
N ALA A 130 4.29 8.43 -1.01
CA ALA A 130 2.99 8.05 -1.54
C ALA A 130 2.99 8.03 -3.06
N VAL A 131 2.54 6.92 -3.64
CA VAL A 131 2.33 6.75 -5.07
C VAL A 131 0.85 6.47 -5.33
N TRP A 132 0.16 7.41 -5.95
CA TRP A 132 -1.22 7.24 -6.33
C TRP A 132 -1.34 6.45 -7.63
N LEU A 133 -1.92 5.25 -7.56
CA LEU A 133 -2.35 4.51 -8.75
C LEU A 133 -3.71 5.04 -9.20
N ARG A 134 -3.69 5.91 -10.23
CA ARG A 134 -4.88 6.54 -10.81
C ARG A 134 -5.43 5.63 -11.91
N ALA A 135 -6.69 5.22 -11.81
CA ALA A 135 -7.37 4.47 -12.85
C ALA A 135 -8.64 5.19 -13.28
N ASP A 136 -9.00 5.09 -14.56
CA ASP A 136 -10.29 5.59 -15.04
C ASP A 136 -11.46 4.74 -14.56
N LEU A 137 -12.68 5.26 -14.70
CA LEU A 137 -13.89 4.62 -14.22
C LEU A 137 -14.12 3.25 -14.88
N ASP A 138 -13.92 3.15 -16.19
CA ASP A 138 -14.17 1.93 -16.96
C ASP A 138 -13.21 0.81 -16.50
N THR A 139 -11.94 1.15 -16.29
CA THR A 139 -10.93 0.24 -15.73
C THR A 139 -11.33 -0.24 -14.33
N LEU A 140 -11.81 0.66 -13.46
CA LEU A 140 -12.27 0.28 -12.12
C LEU A 140 -13.50 -0.63 -12.16
N ILE A 141 -14.49 -0.33 -13.02
CA ILE A 141 -15.68 -1.17 -13.23
C ILE A 141 -15.26 -2.57 -13.68
N ALA A 142 -14.44 -2.66 -14.74
CA ALA A 142 -13.99 -3.92 -15.29
C ALA A 142 -13.25 -4.79 -14.26
N ARG A 143 -12.33 -4.19 -13.50
CA ARG A 143 -11.51 -4.89 -12.50
C ARG A 143 -12.28 -5.26 -11.23
N THR A 144 -13.35 -4.56 -10.92
CA THR A 144 -14.19 -4.86 -9.75
C THR A 144 -15.36 -5.77 -10.08
N ALA A 145 -15.67 -6.00 -11.36
CA ALA A 145 -16.85 -6.76 -11.81
C ALA A 145 -16.98 -8.16 -11.18
N LYS A 146 -15.85 -8.87 -11.04
CA LYS A 146 -15.79 -10.25 -10.52
C LYS A 146 -15.47 -10.36 -9.02
N SER A 147 -15.39 -9.23 -8.30
CA SER A 147 -15.03 -9.24 -6.89
C SER A 147 -16.25 -9.23 -6.00
N HIS A 148 -16.46 -10.30 -5.25
CA HIS A 148 -17.50 -10.42 -4.20
C HIS A 148 -16.99 -9.99 -2.80
N LYS A 149 -15.74 -9.55 -2.68
CA LYS A 149 -15.10 -9.19 -1.39
C LYS A 149 -15.12 -7.68 -1.14
N ARG A 150 -16.17 -6.95 -1.59
CA ARG A 150 -16.18 -5.48 -1.51
C ARG A 150 -17.52 -4.96 -0.98
N PRO A 151 -17.67 -4.84 0.35
CA PRO A 151 -18.94 -4.43 0.96
C PRO A 151 -19.52 -3.13 0.39
N LEU A 152 -18.67 -2.16 0.03
CA LEU A 152 -19.12 -0.88 -0.54
C LEU A 152 -19.74 -0.97 -1.94
N LEU A 153 -19.61 -2.11 -2.63
CA LEU A 153 -20.15 -2.33 -3.98
C LEU A 153 -21.26 -3.39 -4.01
N GLU A 154 -21.68 -3.91 -2.85
CA GLU A 154 -22.74 -4.89 -2.75
C GLU A 154 -24.12 -4.22 -2.77
N GLY A 155 -25.04 -4.73 -3.59
CA GLY A 155 -26.41 -4.25 -3.64
C GLY A 155 -26.62 -2.84 -4.22
N VAL A 156 -25.60 -2.24 -4.84
CA VAL A 156 -25.68 -0.88 -5.41
C VAL A 156 -25.26 -0.86 -6.88
N ASP A 157 -25.64 0.19 -7.61
CA ASP A 157 -25.07 0.47 -8.92
C ASP A 157 -23.57 0.72 -8.78
N ARG A 158 -22.78 -0.24 -9.26
CA ARG A 158 -21.32 -0.22 -9.15
C ARG A 158 -20.70 0.97 -9.87
N ALA A 159 -21.18 1.32 -11.06
CA ALA A 159 -20.65 2.42 -11.84
C ALA A 159 -20.91 3.75 -11.13
N ALA A 160 -22.13 3.98 -10.69
CA ALA A 160 -22.51 5.17 -9.93
C ALA A 160 -21.70 5.28 -8.63
N LYS A 161 -21.57 4.17 -7.89
CA LYS A 161 -20.79 4.18 -6.61
C LYS A 161 -19.30 4.42 -6.83
N LEU A 162 -18.71 3.85 -7.86
CA LEU A 162 -17.30 4.12 -8.18
C LEU A 162 -17.10 5.57 -8.62
N ALA A 163 -18.00 6.12 -9.45
CA ALA A 163 -17.95 7.53 -9.86
C ALA A 163 -18.08 8.48 -8.65
N GLU A 164 -18.99 8.21 -7.72
CA GLU A 164 -19.12 8.95 -6.46
C GLU A 164 -17.80 8.91 -5.65
N LEU A 165 -17.23 7.71 -5.48
CA LEU A 165 -15.97 7.54 -4.74
C LEU A 165 -14.79 8.21 -5.44
N MET A 166 -14.76 8.24 -6.77
CA MET A 166 -13.75 8.98 -7.54
C MET A 166 -13.87 10.49 -7.28
N ALA A 167 -15.07 11.06 -7.42
CA ALA A 167 -15.31 12.47 -7.18
C ALA A 167 -14.89 12.91 -5.77
N LEU A 168 -15.14 12.06 -4.76
CA LEU A 168 -14.80 12.34 -3.36
C LEU A 168 -13.30 12.19 -3.08
N ARG A 169 -12.64 11.15 -3.64
CA ARG A 169 -11.31 10.72 -3.18
C ARG A 169 -10.16 11.15 -4.09
N TYR A 170 -10.39 11.35 -5.37
CA TYR A 170 -9.34 11.74 -6.30
C TYR A 170 -8.69 13.08 -5.97
N PRO A 171 -9.43 14.12 -5.52
CA PRO A 171 -8.78 15.35 -5.05
C PRO A 171 -7.81 15.13 -3.88
N VAL A 172 -8.13 14.18 -2.99
CA VAL A 172 -7.27 13.85 -1.85
C VAL A 172 -6.10 12.95 -2.28
N TYR A 173 -6.33 11.97 -3.16
CA TYR A 173 -5.22 11.15 -3.69
C TYR A 173 -4.21 11.98 -4.49
N ALA A 174 -4.64 13.09 -5.10
CA ALA A 174 -3.75 14.00 -5.81
C ALA A 174 -2.75 14.72 -4.90
N GLU A 175 -2.90 14.63 -3.57
CA GLU A 175 -1.89 15.08 -2.60
C GLU A 175 -0.70 14.10 -2.46
N ALA A 176 -0.73 12.91 -3.11
CA ALA A 176 0.40 11.99 -3.15
C ALA A 176 1.58 12.60 -3.92
N GLU A 177 2.80 12.28 -3.49
CA GLU A 177 4.04 12.79 -4.10
C GLU A 177 4.18 12.37 -5.57
N LEU A 178 3.71 11.17 -5.92
CA LEU A 178 3.72 10.66 -7.29
C LEU A 178 2.32 10.19 -7.68
N ALA A 179 1.95 10.42 -8.95
CA ALA A 179 0.74 9.88 -9.55
C ALA A 179 1.09 9.11 -10.82
N VAL A 180 0.62 7.87 -10.91
CA VAL A 180 0.87 6.97 -12.03
C VAL A 180 -0.45 6.40 -12.54
N ASP A 181 -0.65 6.42 -13.84
CA ASP A 181 -1.85 5.87 -14.46
C ASP A 181 -1.81 4.33 -14.45
N SER A 182 -2.82 3.75 -13.82
CA SER A 182 -3.06 2.31 -13.80
C SER A 182 -4.01 1.94 -14.92
N ILE A 183 -3.45 1.69 -16.09
CA ILE A 183 -4.18 1.44 -17.33
C ILE A 183 -4.67 -0.01 -17.43
N HIS A 184 -5.64 -0.24 -18.32
CA HIS A 184 -6.05 -1.60 -18.69
C HIS A 184 -4.91 -2.32 -19.43
N GLY A 185 -4.67 -3.60 -19.08
CA GLY A 185 -3.62 -4.41 -19.70
C GLY A 185 -2.78 -5.22 -18.70
N PRO A 186 -1.61 -5.73 -19.14
CA PRO A 186 -0.64 -6.38 -18.28
C PRO A 186 -0.22 -5.50 -17.10
N VAL A 187 -0.03 -6.11 -15.93
CA VAL A 187 0.36 -5.38 -14.72
C VAL A 187 1.73 -4.71 -14.89
N GLU A 188 2.57 -5.28 -15.71
CA GLU A 188 3.93 -4.82 -16.02
C GLU A 188 3.93 -3.37 -16.52
N TYR A 189 2.95 -2.96 -17.32
CA TYR A 189 2.85 -1.56 -17.79
C TYR A 189 2.75 -0.57 -16.63
N THR A 190 1.93 -0.87 -15.62
CA THR A 190 1.81 -0.02 -14.45
C THR A 190 3.06 -0.11 -13.56
N VAL A 191 3.67 -1.29 -13.45
CA VAL A 191 4.92 -1.48 -12.69
C VAL A 191 6.05 -0.68 -13.31
N ASP A 192 6.23 -0.75 -14.64
CA ASP A 192 7.25 0.01 -15.36
C ASP A 192 7.04 1.52 -15.21
N ALA A 193 5.79 1.98 -15.28
CA ALA A 193 5.46 3.39 -15.07
C ALA A 193 5.77 3.85 -13.63
N VAL A 194 5.51 3.02 -12.61
CA VAL A 194 5.89 3.32 -11.22
C VAL A 194 7.39 3.35 -11.07
N LEU A 195 8.13 2.38 -11.63
CA LEU A 195 9.59 2.36 -11.58
C LEU A 195 10.20 3.59 -12.26
N SER A 196 9.66 4.01 -13.41
CA SER A 196 10.10 5.24 -14.09
C SER A 196 9.87 6.47 -13.20
N ALA A 197 8.67 6.61 -12.63
CA ALA A 197 8.35 7.72 -11.74
C ALA A 197 9.25 7.76 -10.48
N LEU A 198 9.58 6.60 -9.92
CA LEU A 198 10.52 6.49 -8.81
C LEU A 198 11.94 6.88 -9.22
N LYS A 199 12.43 6.41 -10.38
CA LYS A 199 13.74 6.80 -10.91
C LYS A 199 13.84 8.30 -11.15
N ASP A 200 12.80 8.90 -11.71
CA ASP A 200 12.74 10.34 -11.94
C ASP A 200 12.71 11.16 -10.65
N HIS A 201 12.03 10.63 -9.61
CA HIS A 201 11.97 11.26 -8.29
C HIS A 201 13.34 11.24 -7.61
N TYR A 202 13.97 10.08 -7.51
CA TYR A 202 15.27 9.92 -6.87
C TYR A 202 16.46 10.38 -7.73
N GLY A 203 16.28 10.52 -9.05
CA GLY A 203 17.30 11.02 -9.95
C GLY A 203 17.45 12.56 -9.94
N LYS A 204 16.41 13.29 -9.48
CA LYS A 204 16.44 14.75 -9.35
C LYS A 204 17.19 15.23 -8.10
N ASP A 205 17.39 14.36 -7.12
CA ASP A 205 18.05 14.68 -5.85
C ASP A 205 19.55 14.35 -5.88
N ARG A 206 20.12 13.99 -7.04
CA ARG A 206 21.53 13.77 -7.29
C ARG A 206 22.09 14.83 -8.22
#